data_eadc521e7446b9885b8b01b6c909ae32
#
_entry.id   eadc521e7446b9885b8b01b6c909ae32
#
_cell.length_a   1.000
_cell.length_b   1.000
_cell.length_c   1.000
_cell.angle_alpha   90.00
_cell.angle_beta   90.00
_cell.angle_gamma   90.00
#
_symmetry.space_group_name_H-M   'P 1'
#
loop_
_entity.id
_entity.type
_entity.pdbx_description
1 polymer ?
#
loop_
_entity_poly.entity_id
_entity_poly.type
_entity_poly.pdbx_seq_one_letter_code
_entity_poly.pdbx_strand_id
1 'polypeptide(L)'
;MAERVGRRDFLSSLGVTVGTAALAGAAAPISSPGKIEAAEAPKGNIPDKPLKMGHMTFFTGPAAVLGEPSYKGHILAAEEINAQGGFLGKRKIETITADEAAGTDAHVKELRRMKLSANIDFFTGVVSSGNTPALGPVAEELQLPTIFTDGCTDFLFDKAVPEPKYIFRITNIQSADGVTCAVAVAMSWPEVRKIAHIHPDYSYGRNAFDHFTMAISRLLPHTEVVSEGWPKLGTTDFAPHITKVISAKPDLLVSSVWGGDYVAMYKQALGYGLFDKMKFASMIAFGVAPHAIGKDHPQGIIGGVHANYYFNYPPGNRWPLNSLFVKKYFERWKEYPNFQSEGAYTALYLLKAAIERANKLAPGWPDDEAIISQLEGLSMAGPAGYIHIRPDNHQAYKDAITGFSMNSPDYPFQILDPTRMITIPIRNITAPPGWPKGEPTSTYTWIEQTWPKASG
;
A
#
# COMPACT_ATOMS: atom_id res chain seq x y z
N MET A 1 -2.05 -29.11 -22.82
CA MET A 1 -0.74 -28.47 -23.08
C MET A 1 -0.96 -26.97 -22.92
N ALA A 2 -0.38 -26.36 -21.88
CA ALA A 2 -0.45 -24.89 -21.78
C ALA A 2 0.31 -24.28 -22.95
N GLU A 3 -0.35 -23.41 -23.70
CA GLU A 3 0.23 -22.70 -24.82
C GLU A 3 1.42 -21.87 -24.32
N ARG A 4 2.58 -22.04 -24.95
CA ARG A 4 3.78 -21.24 -24.59
C ARG A 4 3.63 -19.86 -25.21
N VAL A 5 3.51 -18.84 -24.37
CA VAL A 5 3.40 -17.44 -24.80
C VAL A 5 4.77 -16.78 -24.71
N GLY A 6 5.14 -15.96 -25.68
CA GLY A 6 6.37 -15.16 -25.63
C GLY A 6 6.36 -14.23 -24.42
N ARG A 7 7.50 -14.10 -23.70
CA ARG A 7 7.60 -13.26 -22.50
C ARG A 7 7.11 -11.83 -22.75
N ARG A 8 7.48 -11.20 -23.87
CA ARG A 8 7.07 -9.84 -24.22
C ARG A 8 5.55 -9.74 -24.39
N ASP A 9 4.94 -10.71 -25.06
CA ASP A 9 3.50 -10.73 -25.29
C ASP A 9 2.74 -10.95 -23.97
N PHE A 10 3.27 -11.81 -23.10
CA PHE A 10 2.72 -12.02 -21.78
C PHE A 10 2.78 -10.74 -20.92
N LEU A 11 3.94 -10.08 -20.84
CA LEU A 11 4.08 -8.81 -20.11
C LEU A 11 3.16 -7.72 -20.68
N SER A 12 3.00 -7.67 -22.00
CA SER A 12 2.06 -6.74 -22.66
C SER A 12 0.61 -7.04 -22.27
N SER A 13 0.22 -8.32 -22.15
CA SER A 13 -1.12 -8.71 -21.73
C SER A 13 -1.47 -8.30 -20.31
N LEU A 14 -0.48 -8.09 -19.46
CA LEU A 14 -0.66 -7.55 -18.09
C LEU A 14 -0.93 -6.03 -18.08
N GLY A 15 -0.93 -5.36 -19.23
CA GLY A 15 -1.15 -3.90 -19.32
C GLY A 15 -0.03 -3.08 -18.69
N VAL A 16 1.19 -3.61 -18.69
CA VAL A 16 2.36 -2.92 -18.11
C VAL A 16 2.69 -1.69 -18.94
N THR A 17 2.88 -0.56 -18.28
CA THR A 17 3.35 0.69 -18.87
C THR A 17 4.67 1.14 -18.24
N VAL A 18 5.55 1.73 -19.06
CA VAL A 18 6.87 2.18 -18.62
C VAL A 18 7.07 3.67 -18.94
N GLY A 19 7.44 4.43 -17.91
CA GLY A 19 7.76 5.85 -18.03
C GLY A 19 6.57 6.73 -18.39
N THR A 20 6.87 7.97 -18.76
CA THR A 20 5.86 9.00 -19.08
C THR A 20 5.24 8.86 -20.47
N ALA A 21 5.78 8.02 -21.34
CA ALA A 21 5.36 7.87 -22.74
C ALA A 21 3.98 7.22 -22.90
N ALA A 22 3.52 6.48 -21.90
CA ALA A 22 2.30 5.67 -21.99
C ALA A 22 0.98 6.47 -21.96
N LEU A 23 1.00 7.77 -21.69
CA LEU A 23 -0.21 8.61 -21.59
C LEU A 23 -0.39 9.62 -22.73
N ALA A 24 0.46 9.55 -23.76
CA ALA A 24 0.30 10.42 -24.95
C ALA A 24 -0.93 10.09 -25.83
N GLY A 25 -1.62 8.97 -25.57
CA GLY A 25 -2.70 8.46 -26.39
C GLY A 25 -4.13 8.86 -25.97
N ALA A 26 -4.35 9.53 -24.85
CA ALA A 26 -5.69 9.82 -24.36
C ALA A 26 -5.85 11.22 -23.74
N ALA A 27 -5.17 12.22 -24.27
CA ALA A 27 -5.53 13.61 -23.97
C ALA A 27 -6.74 13.99 -24.83
N ALA A 28 -7.92 13.52 -24.43
CA ALA A 28 -9.13 14.26 -24.76
C ALA A 28 -8.97 15.69 -24.19
N PRO A 29 -9.32 16.75 -24.93
CA PRO A 29 -9.24 18.10 -24.40
C PRO A 29 -10.06 18.12 -23.11
N ILE A 30 -9.42 18.48 -21.99
CA ILE A 30 -10.12 18.81 -20.77
C ILE A 30 -11.00 19.99 -21.16
N SER A 31 -12.29 19.72 -21.36
CA SER A 31 -13.31 20.76 -21.47
C SER A 31 -13.12 21.69 -20.27
N SER A 32 -13.21 22.98 -20.50
CA SER A 32 -13.11 24.04 -19.50
C SER A 32 -13.71 23.58 -18.17
N PRO A 33 -13.11 23.92 -17.02
CA PRO A 33 -13.64 23.52 -15.74
C PRO A 33 -15.10 23.97 -15.70
N GLY A 34 -16.01 22.99 -15.78
CA GLY A 34 -17.42 23.22 -15.53
C GLY A 34 -17.52 23.98 -14.22
N LYS A 35 -18.42 24.94 -14.11
CA LYS A 35 -18.71 25.64 -12.85
C LYS A 35 -18.69 24.57 -11.77
N ILE A 36 -17.80 24.71 -10.78
CA ILE A 36 -17.86 23.92 -9.55
C ILE A 36 -19.25 24.26 -9.00
N GLU A 37 -20.21 23.36 -9.18
CA GLU A 37 -21.47 23.48 -8.49
C GLU A 37 -21.13 23.52 -7.00
N ALA A 38 -21.62 24.57 -6.33
CA ALA A 38 -21.49 24.66 -4.89
C ALA A 38 -22.04 23.36 -4.30
N ALA A 39 -21.25 22.68 -3.47
CA ALA A 39 -21.66 21.44 -2.84
C ALA A 39 -23.07 21.66 -2.24
N GLU A 40 -24.05 20.84 -2.63
CA GLU A 40 -25.41 20.94 -2.08
C GLU A 40 -25.31 20.90 -0.55
N ALA A 41 -26.04 21.80 0.11
CA ALA A 41 -26.09 21.82 1.56
C ALA A 41 -26.60 20.47 2.10
N PRO A 42 -26.03 19.95 3.20
CA PRO A 42 -26.47 18.70 3.80
C PRO A 42 -27.96 18.74 4.13
N LYS A 43 -28.66 17.63 3.87
CA LYS A 43 -30.12 17.55 4.04
C LYS A 43 -30.48 16.87 5.38
N GLY A 44 -31.55 17.31 6.01
CA GLY A 44 -32.09 16.69 7.21
C GLY A 44 -31.39 17.05 8.52
N ASN A 45 -31.66 16.27 9.56
CA ASN A 45 -31.10 16.50 10.90
C ASN A 45 -29.72 15.85 11.04
N ILE A 46 -28.69 16.68 11.18
CA ILE A 46 -27.33 16.23 11.46
C ILE A 46 -27.02 16.53 12.93
N PRO A 47 -26.64 15.51 13.74
CA PRO A 47 -26.29 15.71 15.13
C PRO A 47 -25.16 16.74 15.30
N ASP A 48 -25.32 17.62 16.29
CA ASP A 48 -24.28 18.58 16.67
C ASP A 48 -23.40 17.99 17.79
N LYS A 49 -22.72 16.90 17.48
CA LYS A 49 -21.73 16.25 18.35
C LYS A 49 -20.52 15.82 17.53
N PRO A 50 -19.30 15.84 18.10
CA PRO A 50 -18.13 15.35 17.40
C PRO A 50 -18.32 13.91 16.92
N LEU A 51 -17.62 13.59 15.83
CA LEU A 51 -17.42 12.23 15.37
C LEU A 51 -16.10 11.73 15.95
N LYS A 52 -16.17 10.71 16.79
CA LYS A 52 -14.99 10.11 17.41
C LYS A 52 -14.38 9.05 16.50
N MET A 53 -13.11 9.25 16.17
CA MET A 53 -12.37 8.36 15.28
C MET A 53 -11.18 7.76 16.00
N GLY A 54 -11.15 6.44 16.13
CA GLY A 54 -9.98 5.72 16.60
C GLY A 54 -8.90 5.70 15.49
N HIS A 55 -7.65 5.94 15.85
CA HIS A 55 -6.51 5.79 14.96
C HIS A 55 -5.35 5.08 15.67
N MET A 56 -4.99 3.90 15.19
CA MET A 56 -3.90 3.10 15.75
C MET A 56 -2.74 3.04 14.77
N THR A 57 -1.55 3.37 15.25
CA THR A 57 -0.33 3.31 14.43
C THR A 57 0.90 3.25 15.34
N PHE A 58 2.09 3.00 14.80
CA PHE A 58 3.32 3.01 15.59
C PHE A 58 3.75 4.43 15.92
N PHE A 59 3.78 4.75 17.21
CA PHE A 59 4.39 5.97 17.76
C PHE A 59 5.78 5.69 18.32
N THR A 60 6.09 4.44 18.63
CA THR A 60 7.37 4.03 19.22
C THR A 60 8.01 2.87 18.45
N GLY A 61 9.31 2.64 18.69
CA GLY A 61 10.08 1.57 18.08
C GLY A 61 10.47 1.83 16.60
N PRO A 62 11.13 0.84 15.95
CA PRO A 62 11.66 0.99 14.58
C PRO A 62 10.60 1.25 13.51
N ALA A 63 9.34 0.86 13.77
CA ALA A 63 8.23 1.07 12.83
C ALA A 63 7.59 2.47 12.93
N ALA A 64 7.99 3.31 13.90
CA ALA A 64 7.52 4.69 14.03
C ALA A 64 7.80 5.53 12.77
N VAL A 65 8.85 5.20 12.00
CA VAL A 65 9.16 5.84 10.70
C VAL A 65 8.03 5.71 9.66
N LEU A 66 7.10 4.78 9.87
CA LEU A 66 5.87 4.61 9.08
C LEU A 66 4.65 5.11 9.85
N GLY A 67 4.62 4.86 11.16
CA GLY A 67 3.47 5.18 12.00
C GLY A 67 3.24 6.67 12.21
N GLU A 68 4.30 7.45 12.46
CA GLU A 68 4.18 8.90 12.60
C GLU A 68 3.66 9.60 11.34
N PRO A 69 4.16 9.28 10.12
CA PRO A 69 3.57 9.80 8.89
C PRO A 69 2.11 9.40 8.69
N SER A 70 1.69 8.19 9.09
CA SER A 70 0.29 7.77 9.08
C SER A 70 -0.57 8.71 9.94
N TYR A 71 -0.17 8.93 11.19
CA TYR A 71 -0.83 9.87 12.08
C TYR A 71 -0.90 11.29 11.51
N LYS A 72 0.22 11.80 10.97
CA LYS A 72 0.30 13.14 10.37
C LYS A 72 -0.64 13.29 9.17
N GLY A 73 -0.75 12.26 8.32
CA GLY A 73 -1.70 12.24 7.21
C GLY A 73 -3.15 12.25 7.68
N HIS A 74 -3.47 11.45 8.69
CA HIS A 74 -4.79 11.42 9.33
C HIS A 74 -5.15 12.80 9.92
N ILE A 75 -4.26 13.42 10.69
CA ILE A 75 -4.50 14.74 11.30
C ILE A 75 -4.66 15.83 10.23
N LEU A 76 -3.86 15.81 9.17
CA LEU A 76 -4.01 16.78 8.07
C LEU A 76 -5.41 16.71 7.45
N ALA A 77 -5.90 15.51 7.16
CA ALA A 77 -7.25 15.32 6.64
C ALA A 77 -8.32 15.76 7.64
N ALA A 78 -8.15 15.40 8.91
CA ALA A 78 -9.09 15.80 9.98
C ALA A 78 -9.14 17.33 10.14
N GLU A 79 -8.00 18.01 10.13
CA GLU A 79 -7.92 19.48 10.20
C GLU A 79 -8.64 20.11 8.99
N GLU A 80 -8.43 19.62 7.78
CA GLU A 80 -9.06 20.15 6.57
C GLU A 80 -10.59 19.93 6.57
N ILE A 81 -11.05 18.75 6.97
CA ILE A 81 -12.48 18.45 7.07
C ILE A 81 -13.11 19.30 8.18
N ASN A 82 -12.45 19.45 9.33
CA ASN A 82 -12.92 20.27 10.44
C ASN A 82 -12.98 21.77 10.11
N ALA A 83 -12.04 22.26 9.30
CA ALA A 83 -12.07 23.64 8.81
C ALA A 83 -13.29 23.92 7.91
N GLN A 84 -13.83 22.87 7.26
CA GLN A 84 -15.07 22.95 6.47
C GLN A 84 -16.34 22.73 7.31
N GLY A 85 -16.22 22.68 8.65
CA GLY A 85 -17.33 22.43 9.57
C GLY A 85 -17.47 20.96 10.00
N GLY A 86 -16.60 20.07 9.55
CA GLY A 86 -16.68 18.63 9.81
C GLY A 86 -17.51 17.87 8.78
N PHE A 87 -17.81 16.62 9.06
CA PHE A 87 -18.70 15.82 8.21
C PHE A 87 -20.09 16.44 8.13
N LEU A 88 -20.60 16.55 6.92
CA LEU A 88 -21.86 17.21 6.61
C LEU A 88 -21.98 18.63 7.23
N GLY A 89 -20.85 19.33 7.35
CA GLY A 89 -20.79 20.70 7.85
C GLY A 89 -21.07 20.89 9.34
N LYS A 90 -21.15 19.79 10.13
CA LYS A 90 -21.48 19.86 11.57
C LYS A 90 -20.64 18.96 12.46
N ARG A 91 -20.40 17.70 12.08
CA ARG A 91 -19.70 16.75 12.95
C ARG A 91 -18.19 16.83 12.75
N LYS A 92 -17.51 17.58 13.62
CA LYS A 92 -16.06 17.67 13.63
C LYS A 92 -15.43 16.36 14.10
N ILE A 93 -14.29 16.01 13.53
CA ILE A 93 -13.52 14.83 13.90
C ILE A 93 -12.78 15.08 15.21
N GLU A 94 -12.93 14.16 16.15
CA GLU A 94 -12.13 14.01 17.36
C GLU A 94 -11.35 12.70 17.26
N THR A 95 -10.02 12.77 17.19
CA THR A 95 -9.16 11.59 17.03
C THR A 95 -8.72 11.05 18.38
N ILE A 96 -8.89 9.73 18.58
CA ILE A 96 -8.42 8.97 19.75
C ILE A 96 -7.34 8.01 19.25
N THR A 97 -6.11 8.14 19.76
CA THR A 97 -4.96 7.38 19.27
C THR A 97 -4.58 6.20 20.17
N ALA A 98 -3.92 5.20 19.55
CA ALA A 98 -3.24 4.12 20.25
C ALA A 98 -1.92 3.76 19.55
N ASP A 99 -0.94 3.30 20.37
CA ASP A 99 0.36 2.88 19.86
C ASP A 99 0.33 1.40 19.43
N GLU A 100 0.66 1.14 18.18
CA GLU A 100 0.76 -0.20 17.59
C GLU A 100 2.01 -0.98 18.05
N ALA A 101 2.90 -0.37 18.83
CA ALA A 101 4.09 -1.05 19.35
C ALA A 101 3.81 -2.02 20.52
N ALA A 102 2.59 -2.00 21.08
CA ALA A 102 2.25 -2.77 22.28
C ALA A 102 2.03 -4.28 22.05
N GLY A 103 2.00 -4.74 20.78
CA GLY A 103 1.78 -6.14 20.41
C GLY A 103 0.30 -6.49 20.16
N THR A 104 0.06 -7.54 19.36
CA THR A 104 -1.25 -7.87 18.81
C THR A 104 -2.35 -8.07 19.87
N ASP A 105 -2.06 -8.77 20.97
CA ASP A 105 -3.05 -8.99 22.05
C ASP A 105 -3.46 -7.67 22.72
N ALA A 106 -2.52 -6.74 22.89
CA ALA A 106 -2.81 -5.42 23.42
C ALA A 106 -3.67 -4.61 22.44
N HIS A 107 -3.43 -4.74 21.13
CA HIS A 107 -4.20 -4.04 20.11
C HIS A 107 -5.66 -4.49 20.09
N VAL A 108 -5.95 -5.79 20.22
CA VAL A 108 -7.32 -6.32 20.33
C VAL A 108 -8.03 -5.73 21.54
N LYS A 109 -7.37 -5.71 22.70
CA LYS A 109 -7.94 -5.10 23.93
C LYS A 109 -8.19 -3.62 23.73
N GLU A 110 -7.27 -2.92 23.08
CA GLU A 110 -7.37 -1.49 22.86
C GLU A 110 -8.49 -1.13 21.87
N LEU A 111 -8.67 -1.90 20.79
CA LEU A 111 -9.79 -1.70 19.87
C LEU A 111 -11.13 -1.85 20.59
N ARG A 112 -11.26 -2.90 21.45
CA ARG A 112 -12.46 -3.08 22.28
C ARG A 112 -12.66 -1.90 23.23
N ARG A 113 -11.61 -1.40 23.90
CA ARG A 113 -11.67 -0.24 24.78
C ARG A 113 -12.10 1.02 24.00
N MET A 114 -11.55 1.25 22.82
CA MET A 114 -11.92 2.38 21.97
C MET A 114 -13.42 2.34 21.62
N LYS A 115 -13.95 1.18 21.22
CA LYS A 115 -15.38 1.05 20.88
C LYS A 115 -16.28 1.12 22.10
N LEU A 116 -16.01 0.30 23.13
CA LEU A 116 -16.94 0.08 24.22
C LEU A 116 -16.84 1.14 25.34
N SER A 117 -15.66 1.75 25.55
CA SER A 117 -15.45 2.73 26.60
C SER A 117 -15.29 4.15 26.07
N ALA A 118 -14.50 4.36 25.01
CA ALA A 118 -14.31 5.68 24.44
C ALA A 118 -15.43 6.04 23.44
N ASN A 119 -16.25 5.06 23.04
CA ASN A 119 -17.38 5.22 22.11
C ASN A 119 -16.96 5.84 20.77
N ILE A 120 -15.93 5.29 20.13
CA ILE A 120 -15.56 5.70 18.78
C ILE A 120 -16.67 5.32 17.78
N ASP A 121 -16.91 6.21 16.82
CA ASP A 121 -17.85 5.98 15.72
C ASP A 121 -17.19 5.14 14.62
N PHE A 122 -15.91 5.41 14.30
CA PHE A 122 -15.12 4.76 13.25
C PHE A 122 -13.70 4.44 13.73
N PHE A 123 -13.06 3.47 13.06
CA PHE A 123 -11.66 3.15 13.30
C PHE A 123 -10.84 3.23 12.01
N THR A 124 -9.61 3.74 12.11
CA THR A 124 -8.64 3.76 11.02
C THR A 124 -7.27 3.33 11.53
N GLY A 125 -6.41 3.00 10.62
CA GLY A 125 -4.99 2.80 10.96
C GLY A 125 -4.51 1.39 10.69
N VAL A 126 -3.57 1.04 11.47
CA VAL A 126 -2.55 0.01 11.55
C VAL A 126 -1.59 -0.04 10.36
N VAL A 127 -0.35 -0.42 10.66
CA VAL A 127 0.75 -0.58 9.70
C VAL A 127 1.06 -2.06 9.50
N SER A 128 1.14 -2.84 10.57
CA SER A 128 1.62 -4.21 10.51
C SER A 128 0.60 -5.19 9.96
N SER A 129 1.04 -5.99 8.97
CA SER A 129 0.27 -7.11 8.42
C SER A 129 -0.04 -8.23 9.42
N GLY A 130 0.65 -8.27 10.56
CA GLY A 130 0.32 -9.18 11.66
C GLY A 130 -0.96 -8.76 12.42
N ASN A 131 -1.33 -7.50 12.38
CA ASN A 131 -2.42 -6.94 13.17
C ASN A 131 -3.78 -6.97 12.45
N THR A 132 -3.83 -6.77 11.13
CA THR A 132 -5.13 -6.74 10.42
C THR A 132 -5.91 -8.05 10.50
N PRO A 133 -5.30 -9.26 10.41
CA PRO A 133 -6.03 -10.51 10.61
C PRO A 133 -6.52 -10.74 12.04
N ALA A 134 -5.89 -10.10 13.02
CA ALA A 134 -6.33 -10.18 14.41
C ALA A 134 -7.42 -9.16 14.74
N LEU A 135 -7.32 -7.93 14.22
CA LEU A 135 -8.26 -6.85 14.46
C LEU A 135 -9.51 -6.93 13.59
N GLY A 136 -9.41 -7.46 12.38
CA GLY A 136 -10.52 -7.58 11.44
C GLY A 136 -11.73 -8.30 12.03
N PRO A 137 -11.60 -9.56 12.54
CA PRO A 137 -12.70 -10.27 13.16
C PRO A 137 -13.29 -9.54 14.36
N VAL A 138 -12.47 -8.81 15.13
CA VAL A 138 -12.93 -8.02 16.29
C VAL A 138 -13.73 -6.80 15.84
N ALA A 139 -13.31 -6.12 14.78
CA ALA A 139 -14.06 -4.99 14.23
C ALA A 139 -15.42 -5.45 13.67
N GLU A 140 -15.48 -6.60 13.00
CA GLU A 140 -16.73 -7.23 12.55
C GLU A 140 -17.65 -7.57 13.72
N GLU A 141 -17.14 -8.23 14.77
CA GLU A 141 -17.90 -8.56 15.99
C GLU A 141 -18.48 -7.31 16.65
N LEU A 142 -17.68 -6.22 16.72
CA LEU A 142 -18.09 -4.96 17.32
C LEU A 142 -18.98 -4.11 16.41
N GLN A 143 -19.25 -4.56 15.20
CA GLN A 143 -19.95 -3.78 14.16
C GLN A 143 -19.36 -2.37 14.03
N LEU A 144 -18.04 -2.30 13.97
CA LEU A 144 -17.28 -1.06 13.94
C LEU A 144 -16.80 -0.76 12.53
N PRO A 145 -17.37 0.21 11.81
CA PRO A 145 -16.87 0.57 10.49
C PRO A 145 -15.41 0.97 10.58
N THR A 146 -14.57 0.23 9.87
CA THR A 146 -13.11 0.26 9.99
C THR A 146 -12.48 0.39 8.61
N ILE A 147 -11.54 1.33 8.47
CA ILE A 147 -10.71 1.44 7.27
C ILE A 147 -9.25 1.21 7.67
N PHE A 148 -8.73 0.03 7.39
CA PHE A 148 -7.31 -0.24 7.54
C PHE A 148 -6.51 0.55 6.50
N THR A 149 -5.55 1.34 6.98
CA THR A 149 -4.74 2.20 6.11
C THR A 149 -3.53 1.47 5.53
N ASP A 150 -3.14 0.36 6.17
CA ASP A 150 -2.12 -0.59 5.72
C ASP A 150 -2.41 -1.99 6.28
N GLY A 151 -1.37 -2.76 6.68
CA GLY A 151 -1.54 -4.14 7.11
C GLY A 151 -1.94 -5.04 5.94
N CYS A 152 -1.17 -4.95 4.86
CA CYS A 152 -1.55 -5.36 3.50
C CYS A 152 -1.62 -6.87 3.24
N THR A 153 -1.35 -7.74 4.22
CA THR A 153 -1.39 -9.21 4.02
C THR A 153 -2.69 -9.69 3.35
N ASP A 154 -2.56 -10.60 2.41
CA ASP A 154 -3.70 -11.25 1.75
C ASP A 154 -4.58 -12.03 2.74
N PHE A 155 -4.00 -12.54 3.84
CA PHE A 155 -4.72 -13.33 4.84
C PHE A 155 -5.87 -12.61 5.53
N LEU A 156 -5.91 -11.26 5.51
CA LEU A 156 -7.06 -10.53 6.05
C LEU A 156 -8.36 -10.99 5.36
N PHE A 157 -8.40 -10.92 4.02
CA PHE A 157 -9.61 -11.21 3.25
C PHE A 157 -9.64 -12.63 2.65
N ASP A 158 -8.51 -13.33 2.61
CA ASP A 158 -8.49 -14.70 2.16
C ASP A 158 -8.78 -15.70 3.29
N LYS A 159 -8.55 -15.32 4.57
CA LYS A 159 -8.61 -16.26 5.69
C LYS A 159 -9.33 -15.72 6.92
N ALA A 160 -8.95 -14.54 7.41
CA ALA A 160 -9.45 -14.03 8.70
C ALA A 160 -10.89 -13.51 8.60
N VAL A 161 -11.20 -12.75 7.54
CA VAL A 161 -12.54 -12.19 7.27
C VAL A 161 -12.82 -12.32 5.77
N PRO A 162 -13.14 -13.52 5.28
CA PRO A 162 -13.36 -13.76 3.85
C PRO A 162 -14.63 -13.07 3.32
N GLU A 163 -15.59 -12.78 4.17
CA GLU A 163 -16.83 -12.07 3.85
C GLU A 163 -16.96 -10.85 4.76
N PRO A 164 -16.19 -9.78 4.47
CA PRO A 164 -16.21 -8.58 5.28
C PRO A 164 -17.53 -7.81 5.13
N LYS A 165 -17.95 -7.18 6.22
CA LYS A 165 -19.09 -6.25 6.22
C LYS A 165 -18.67 -4.86 6.73
N TYR A 166 -18.01 -4.80 7.87
CA TYR A 166 -17.64 -3.54 8.52
C TYR A 166 -16.23 -3.08 8.24
N ILE A 167 -15.35 -3.97 7.72
CA ILE A 167 -13.96 -3.64 7.49
C ILE A 167 -13.65 -3.42 6.01
N PHE A 168 -12.79 -2.41 5.77
CA PHE A 168 -12.25 -2.03 4.46
C PHE A 168 -10.74 -1.89 4.57
N ARG A 169 -10.02 -1.99 3.45
CA ARG A 169 -8.59 -1.69 3.42
C ARG A 169 -8.25 -0.88 2.18
N ILE A 170 -7.51 0.24 2.37
CA ILE A 170 -7.24 1.18 1.29
C ILE A 170 -5.84 1.06 0.68
N THR A 171 -4.88 0.43 1.34
CA THR A 171 -3.60 0.09 0.74
C THR A 171 -3.76 -1.05 -0.27
N ASN A 172 -2.82 -1.20 -1.20
CA ASN A 172 -2.83 -2.37 -2.09
C ASN A 172 -2.61 -3.65 -1.28
N ILE A 173 -3.11 -4.77 -1.82
CA ILE A 173 -2.90 -6.09 -1.24
C ILE A 173 -1.43 -6.53 -1.45
N GLN A 174 -0.86 -7.24 -0.50
CA GLN A 174 0.55 -7.59 -0.48
C GLN A 174 0.98 -8.43 -1.70
N SER A 175 0.11 -9.32 -2.19
CA SER A 175 0.40 -10.07 -3.42
C SER A 175 0.77 -9.15 -4.61
N ALA A 176 0.19 -7.95 -4.69
CA ALA A 176 0.55 -6.99 -5.72
C ALA A 176 2.03 -6.55 -5.63
N ASP A 177 2.60 -6.41 -4.42
CA ASP A 177 4.00 -6.03 -4.26
C ASP A 177 4.94 -7.12 -4.81
N GLY A 178 4.70 -8.38 -4.43
CA GLY A 178 5.48 -9.52 -4.88
C GLY A 178 5.42 -9.70 -6.41
N VAL A 179 4.21 -9.65 -6.96
CA VAL A 179 3.99 -9.83 -8.40
C VAL A 179 4.56 -8.65 -9.20
N THR A 180 4.36 -7.40 -8.74
CA THR A 180 4.92 -6.21 -9.40
C THR A 180 6.44 -6.23 -9.41
N CYS A 181 7.07 -6.64 -8.31
CA CYS A 181 8.51 -6.83 -8.23
C CYS A 181 8.99 -7.90 -9.22
N ALA A 182 8.31 -9.05 -9.31
CA ALA A 182 8.63 -10.12 -10.26
C ALA A 182 8.51 -9.65 -11.72
N VAL A 183 7.47 -8.88 -12.05
CA VAL A 183 7.30 -8.28 -13.38
C VAL A 183 8.46 -7.32 -13.68
N ALA A 184 8.82 -6.45 -12.74
CA ALA A 184 9.92 -5.50 -12.93
C ALA A 184 11.26 -6.21 -13.15
N VAL A 185 11.53 -7.27 -12.39
CA VAL A 185 12.73 -8.12 -12.56
C VAL A 185 12.73 -8.78 -13.93
N ALA A 186 11.62 -9.40 -14.34
CA ALA A 186 11.52 -10.10 -15.62
C ALA A 186 11.66 -9.15 -16.83
N MET A 187 11.21 -7.91 -16.69
CA MET A 187 11.36 -6.88 -17.73
C MET A 187 12.79 -6.36 -17.82
N SER A 188 13.41 -6.11 -16.67
CA SER A 188 14.66 -5.36 -16.59
C SER A 188 15.90 -6.25 -16.61
N TRP A 189 15.81 -7.45 -16.05
CA TRP A 189 16.92 -8.39 -15.86
C TRP A 189 16.55 -9.82 -16.29
N PRO A 190 16.17 -10.04 -17.55
CA PRO A 190 15.72 -11.34 -18.04
C PRO A 190 16.79 -12.44 -18.00
N GLU A 191 18.05 -12.05 -17.83
CA GLU A 191 19.21 -12.96 -17.72
C GLU A 191 19.39 -13.56 -16.33
N VAL A 192 18.69 -13.06 -15.31
CA VAL A 192 18.78 -13.53 -13.91
C VAL A 192 18.42 -15.02 -13.84
N ARG A 193 19.27 -15.80 -13.14
CA ARG A 193 19.08 -17.24 -12.92
C ARG A 193 19.01 -17.58 -11.44
N LYS A 194 19.92 -17.04 -10.63
CA LYS A 194 20.08 -17.34 -9.20
C LYS A 194 19.52 -16.20 -8.37
N ILE A 195 18.50 -16.49 -7.58
CA ILE A 195 17.84 -15.49 -6.74
C ILE A 195 18.04 -15.86 -5.28
N ALA A 196 18.48 -14.89 -4.49
CA ALA A 196 18.48 -14.96 -3.04
C ALA A 196 17.35 -14.08 -2.47
N HIS A 197 16.92 -14.41 -1.27
CA HIS A 197 15.83 -13.73 -0.59
C HIS A 197 16.20 -13.34 0.85
N ILE A 198 15.79 -12.14 1.29
CA ILE A 198 15.74 -11.73 2.70
C ILE A 198 14.39 -11.10 2.96
N HIS A 199 13.56 -11.75 3.77
CA HIS A 199 12.20 -11.30 4.12
C HIS A 199 11.98 -11.39 5.64
N PRO A 200 11.17 -10.51 6.24
CA PRO A 200 10.86 -10.61 7.67
C PRO A 200 10.02 -11.86 7.96
N ASP A 201 10.34 -12.55 9.06
CA ASP A 201 9.75 -13.85 9.42
C ASP A 201 8.36 -13.71 10.05
N TYR A 202 7.39 -13.27 9.26
CA TYR A 202 5.96 -13.24 9.63
C TYR A 202 5.09 -13.20 8.36
N SER A 203 3.76 -13.09 8.51
CA SER A 203 2.79 -13.19 7.41
C SER A 203 3.13 -12.34 6.19
N TYR A 204 3.57 -11.08 6.38
CA TYR A 204 3.95 -10.21 5.28
C TYR A 204 5.12 -10.76 4.46
N GLY A 205 6.23 -11.11 5.14
CA GLY A 205 7.42 -11.61 4.45
C GLY A 205 7.18 -12.96 3.76
N ARG A 206 6.38 -13.84 4.39
CA ARG A 206 6.00 -15.14 3.81
C ARG A 206 5.16 -14.95 2.55
N ASN A 207 4.11 -14.14 2.61
CA ASN A 207 3.32 -13.81 1.41
C ASN A 207 4.16 -13.14 0.31
N ALA A 208 5.08 -12.24 0.69
CA ALA A 208 5.97 -11.57 -0.27
C ALA A 208 6.83 -12.57 -1.05
N PHE A 209 7.44 -13.51 -0.34
CA PHE A 209 8.23 -14.60 -0.95
C PHE A 209 7.39 -15.47 -1.86
N ASP A 210 6.23 -15.94 -1.39
CA ASP A 210 5.37 -16.86 -2.14
C ASP A 210 4.87 -16.23 -3.45
N HIS A 211 4.37 -15.00 -3.39
CA HIS A 211 3.84 -14.32 -4.58
C HIS A 211 4.94 -13.95 -5.58
N PHE A 212 6.12 -13.50 -5.09
CA PHE A 212 7.24 -13.24 -5.98
C PHE A 212 7.71 -14.52 -6.66
N THR A 213 7.96 -15.59 -5.89
CA THR A 213 8.48 -16.86 -6.42
C THR A 213 7.49 -17.52 -7.38
N MET A 214 6.18 -17.45 -7.09
CA MET A 214 5.16 -17.93 -7.99
C MET A 214 5.17 -17.15 -9.31
N ALA A 215 5.11 -15.81 -9.25
CA ALA A 215 5.08 -14.97 -10.44
C ALA A 215 6.36 -15.10 -11.28
N ILE A 216 7.55 -15.06 -10.64
CA ILE A 216 8.82 -15.16 -11.38
C ILE A 216 8.99 -16.53 -12.03
N SER A 217 8.49 -17.61 -11.43
CA SER A 217 8.49 -18.95 -12.02
C SER A 217 7.68 -19.06 -13.33
N ARG A 218 6.72 -18.14 -13.51
CA ARG A 218 5.94 -18.02 -14.75
C ARG A 218 6.62 -17.13 -15.78
N LEU A 219 7.22 -16.03 -15.32
CA LEU A 219 7.85 -15.01 -16.18
C LEU A 219 9.26 -15.38 -16.61
N LEU A 220 10.05 -15.99 -15.71
CA LEU A 220 11.43 -16.47 -15.93
C LEU A 220 11.58 -17.90 -15.41
N PRO A 221 11.06 -18.92 -16.12
CA PRO A 221 11.03 -20.31 -15.63
C PRO A 221 12.40 -20.95 -15.40
N HIS A 222 13.47 -20.28 -15.82
CA HIS A 222 14.86 -20.75 -15.64
C HIS A 222 15.50 -20.26 -14.32
N THR A 223 14.77 -19.50 -13.50
CA THR A 223 15.27 -19.00 -12.23
C THR A 223 15.21 -20.05 -11.13
N GLU A 224 16.16 -20.02 -10.22
CA GLU A 224 16.20 -20.85 -9.01
C GLU A 224 16.48 -20.02 -7.76
N VAL A 225 15.88 -20.43 -6.63
CA VAL A 225 16.17 -19.83 -5.32
C VAL A 225 17.41 -20.53 -4.73
N VAL A 226 18.47 -19.76 -4.49
CA VAL A 226 19.75 -20.31 -4.00
C VAL A 226 20.03 -19.99 -2.54
N SER A 227 19.33 -19.00 -1.94
CA SER A 227 19.50 -18.64 -0.53
C SER A 227 18.25 -17.93 0.00
N GLU A 228 17.94 -18.18 1.26
CA GLU A 228 16.87 -17.51 1.98
C GLU A 228 17.35 -17.03 3.35
N GLY A 229 16.94 -15.83 3.74
CA GLY A 229 17.12 -15.24 5.04
C GLY A 229 15.79 -14.79 5.63
N TRP A 230 15.53 -15.18 6.89
CA TRP A 230 14.28 -14.89 7.60
C TRP A 230 14.56 -14.19 8.93
N PRO A 231 14.97 -12.88 8.92
CA PRO A 231 15.12 -12.11 10.15
C PRO A 231 13.77 -11.90 10.84
N LYS A 232 13.77 -11.93 12.18
CA LYS A 232 12.60 -11.51 12.93
C LYS A 232 12.38 -10.02 12.77
N LEU A 233 11.13 -9.58 12.84
CA LEU A 233 10.80 -8.15 12.86
C LEU A 233 11.49 -7.47 14.06
N GLY A 234 12.13 -6.33 13.83
CA GLY A 234 12.95 -5.63 14.82
C GLY A 234 14.40 -6.13 14.91
N THR A 235 14.84 -6.97 13.98
CA THR A 235 16.24 -7.41 13.90
C THR A 235 17.15 -6.22 13.64
N THR A 236 18.22 -6.09 14.44
CA THR A 236 19.25 -5.05 14.27
C THR A 236 20.54 -5.57 13.66
N ASP A 237 20.79 -6.87 13.70
CA ASP A 237 21.96 -7.54 13.11
C ASP A 237 21.56 -8.38 11.89
N PHE A 238 21.87 -7.87 10.71
CA PHE A 238 21.64 -8.53 9.44
C PHE A 238 22.89 -9.24 8.86
N ALA A 239 24.05 -9.13 9.52
CA ALA A 239 25.29 -9.70 9.03
C ALA A 239 25.21 -11.20 8.71
N PRO A 240 24.57 -12.07 9.53
CA PRO A 240 24.43 -13.49 9.22
C PRO A 240 23.63 -13.73 7.93
N HIS A 241 22.55 -12.97 7.70
CA HIS A 241 21.74 -13.08 6.49
C HIS A 241 22.48 -12.58 5.26
N ILE A 242 23.17 -11.44 5.36
CA ILE A 242 23.94 -10.82 4.28
C ILE A 242 25.11 -11.75 3.86
N THR A 243 25.86 -12.27 4.80
CA THR A 243 27.01 -13.16 4.51
C THR A 243 26.57 -14.47 3.88
N LYS A 244 25.43 -15.04 4.34
CA LYS A 244 24.82 -16.23 3.72
C LYS A 244 24.45 -15.97 2.27
N VAL A 245 23.82 -14.84 1.97
CA VAL A 245 23.43 -14.44 0.61
C VAL A 245 24.67 -14.26 -0.27
N ILE A 246 25.68 -13.52 0.19
CA ILE A 246 26.91 -13.29 -0.59
C ILE A 246 27.62 -14.62 -0.90
N SER A 247 27.64 -15.56 0.06
CA SER A 247 28.27 -16.88 -0.11
C SER A 247 27.58 -17.73 -1.16
N ALA A 248 26.26 -17.57 -1.34
CA ALA A 248 25.47 -18.27 -2.35
C ALA A 248 25.70 -17.75 -3.78
N LYS A 249 26.35 -16.59 -3.94
CA LYS A 249 26.67 -15.95 -5.23
C LYS A 249 25.44 -15.83 -6.14
N PRO A 250 24.35 -15.21 -5.71
CA PRO A 250 23.17 -15.00 -6.54
C PRO A 250 23.42 -13.90 -7.58
N ASP A 251 22.61 -13.90 -8.65
CA ASP A 251 22.55 -12.79 -9.60
C ASP A 251 21.72 -11.62 -9.04
N LEU A 252 20.74 -11.93 -8.19
CA LEU A 252 19.75 -11.01 -7.64
C LEU A 252 19.45 -11.33 -6.18
N LEU A 253 19.42 -10.31 -5.33
CA LEU A 253 18.78 -10.35 -4.02
C LEU A 253 17.42 -9.67 -4.11
N VAL A 254 16.37 -10.34 -3.63
CA VAL A 254 15.02 -9.79 -3.45
C VAL A 254 14.71 -9.65 -1.97
N SER A 255 14.14 -8.52 -1.58
CA SER A 255 13.82 -8.25 -0.18
C SER A 255 12.46 -7.57 -0.01
N SER A 256 11.76 -7.95 1.04
CA SER A 256 10.57 -7.25 1.56
C SER A 256 10.80 -6.71 2.99
N VAL A 257 12.04 -6.65 3.46
CA VAL A 257 12.37 -5.97 4.72
C VAL A 257 11.98 -4.50 4.61
N TRP A 258 11.38 -3.92 5.67
CA TRP A 258 10.78 -2.60 5.64
C TRP A 258 11.12 -1.76 6.87
N GLY A 259 10.77 -0.49 6.85
CA GLY A 259 10.91 0.44 7.96
C GLY A 259 12.36 0.60 8.43
N GLY A 260 12.54 0.68 9.74
CA GLY A 260 13.85 0.78 10.37
C GLY A 260 14.74 -0.45 10.14
N ASP A 261 14.14 -1.63 10.03
CA ASP A 261 14.85 -2.87 9.73
C ASP A 261 15.50 -2.82 8.34
N TYR A 262 14.80 -2.23 7.35
CA TYR A 262 15.40 -2.01 6.02
C TYR A 262 16.60 -1.07 6.10
N VAL A 263 16.49 0.01 6.87
CA VAL A 263 17.61 0.96 7.04
C VAL A 263 18.82 0.27 7.68
N ALA A 264 18.58 -0.59 8.70
CA ALA A 264 19.63 -1.35 9.36
C ALA A 264 20.28 -2.38 8.41
N MET A 265 19.45 -3.15 7.68
CA MET A 265 19.91 -4.10 6.67
C MET A 265 20.73 -3.41 5.57
N TYR A 266 20.20 -2.30 5.04
CA TYR A 266 20.85 -1.54 3.98
C TYR A 266 22.26 -1.06 4.38
N LYS A 267 22.38 -0.41 5.55
CA LYS A 267 23.67 0.10 6.03
C LYS A 267 24.72 -1.01 6.19
N GLN A 268 24.31 -2.17 6.70
CA GLN A 268 25.19 -3.32 6.82
C GLN A 268 25.53 -3.91 5.44
N ALA A 269 24.54 -4.07 4.56
CA ALA A 269 24.75 -4.57 3.21
C ALA A 269 25.73 -3.71 2.41
N LEU A 270 25.67 -2.38 2.58
CA LEU A 270 26.63 -1.44 2.00
C LEU A 270 28.06 -1.72 2.49
N GLY A 271 28.24 -1.92 3.81
CA GLY A 271 29.54 -2.25 4.41
C GLY A 271 30.15 -3.57 3.92
N TYR A 272 29.31 -4.53 3.51
CA TYR A 272 29.75 -5.79 2.89
C TYR A 272 29.95 -5.71 1.36
N GLY A 273 29.71 -4.54 0.75
CA GLY A 273 29.78 -4.35 -0.69
C GLY A 273 28.77 -5.22 -1.45
N LEU A 274 27.59 -5.46 -0.88
CA LEU A 274 26.58 -6.34 -1.47
C LEU A 274 26.11 -5.82 -2.82
N PHE A 275 25.87 -4.53 -2.93
CA PHE A 275 25.29 -3.90 -4.12
C PHE A 275 26.25 -3.87 -5.33
N ASP A 276 27.56 -4.08 -5.09
CA ASP A 276 28.57 -4.25 -6.15
C ASP A 276 28.65 -5.69 -6.67
N LYS A 277 28.09 -6.66 -5.92
CA LYS A 277 28.22 -8.08 -6.19
C LYS A 277 27.00 -8.68 -6.90
N MET A 278 25.84 -8.08 -6.74
CA MET A 278 24.58 -8.59 -7.26
C MET A 278 23.57 -7.48 -7.49
N LYS A 279 22.57 -7.74 -8.35
CA LYS A 279 21.39 -6.87 -8.49
C LYS A 279 20.56 -6.90 -7.20
N PHE A 280 19.84 -5.83 -6.95
CA PHE A 280 18.96 -5.75 -5.79
C PHE A 280 17.57 -5.24 -6.17
N ALA A 281 16.54 -5.94 -5.70
CA ALA A 281 15.15 -5.54 -5.83
C ALA A 281 14.48 -5.56 -4.44
N SER A 282 13.93 -4.44 -4.03
CA SER A 282 13.15 -4.33 -2.80
C SER A 282 11.70 -3.99 -3.12
N MET A 283 10.77 -4.81 -2.60
CA MET A 283 9.35 -4.64 -2.87
C MET A 283 8.79 -3.34 -2.31
N ILE A 284 9.40 -2.78 -1.23
CA ILE A 284 8.88 -1.61 -0.54
C ILE A 284 9.95 -0.59 -0.11
N ALA A 285 11.14 -0.61 -0.70
CA ALA A 285 12.20 0.35 -0.33
C ALA A 285 11.73 1.80 -0.39
N PHE A 286 10.88 2.15 -1.34
CA PHE A 286 10.35 3.50 -1.51
C PHE A 286 9.19 3.87 -0.56
N GLY A 287 8.86 2.99 0.38
CA GLY A 287 7.96 3.33 1.48
C GLY A 287 8.54 4.39 2.42
N VAL A 288 9.78 4.18 2.89
CA VAL A 288 10.44 5.08 3.85
C VAL A 288 11.94 5.27 3.60
N ALA A 289 12.59 4.33 2.92
CA ALA A 289 14.04 4.30 2.80
C ALA A 289 14.65 5.59 2.23
N PRO A 290 14.09 6.20 1.16
CA PRO A 290 14.62 7.46 0.65
C PRO A 290 14.65 8.57 1.69
N HIS A 291 13.60 8.71 2.49
CA HIS A 291 13.52 9.75 3.53
C HIS A 291 14.53 9.52 4.66
N ALA A 292 14.75 8.27 5.03
CA ALA A 292 15.65 7.90 6.13
C ALA A 292 17.13 7.83 5.74
N ILE A 293 17.42 7.54 4.47
CA ILE A 293 18.79 7.32 3.96
C ILE A 293 19.28 8.50 3.12
N GLY A 294 18.36 9.24 2.49
CA GLY A 294 18.70 10.37 1.63
C GLY A 294 19.27 9.92 0.28
N LYS A 295 20.32 10.61 -0.17
CA LYS A 295 20.98 10.34 -1.45
C LYS A 295 21.99 9.21 -1.42
N ASP A 296 22.31 8.69 -0.23
CA ASP A 296 23.26 7.58 -0.06
C ASP A 296 22.64 6.22 -0.40
N HIS A 297 21.32 6.16 -0.61
CA HIS A 297 20.67 4.95 -1.10
C HIS A 297 21.19 4.57 -2.49
N PRO A 298 21.43 3.28 -2.83
CA PRO A 298 22.00 2.91 -4.11
C PRO A 298 21.10 3.32 -5.26
N GLN A 299 21.69 3.87 -6.31
CA GLN A 299 20.99 4.18 -7.54
C GLN A 299 20.82 2.93 -8.40
N GLY A 300 19.74 2.88 -9.18
CA GLY A 300 19.50 1.82 -10.15
C GLY A 300 19.03 0.50 -9.56
N ILE A 301 18.65 0.45 -8.28
CA ILE A 301 17.96 -0.70 -7.70
C ILE A 301 16.46 -0.63 -8.07
N ILE A 302 15.81 -1.78 -8.19
CA ILE A 302 14.36 -1.85 -8.27
C ILE A 302 13.79 -1.60 -6.88
N GLY A 303 12.86 -0.65 -6.77
CA GLY A 303 12.17 -0.31 -5.55
C GLY A 303 10.68 -0.13 -5.77
N GLY A 304 9.88 -0.67 -4.86
CA GLY A 304 8.43 -0.57 -4.86
C GLY A 304 7.89 0.10 -3.60
N VAL A 305 6.58 0.16 -3.52
CA VAL A 305 5.79 0.72 -2.41
C VAL A 305 4.42 0.02 -2.36
N HIS A 306 3.81 -0.11 -1.18
CA HIS A 306 2.51 -0.79 -0.98
C HIS A 306 1.32 -0.13 -1.66
N ALA A 307 1.49 1.02 -2.22
CA ALA A 307 0.46 1.76 -2.92
C ALA A 307 1.04 2.33 -4.20
N ASN A 308 0.29 3.17 -4.88
CA ASN A 308 0.86 3.99 -5.92
C ASN A 308 1.98 4.86 -5.36
N TYR A 309 2.92 5.20 -6.21
CA TYR A 309 3.96 6.16 -5.85
C TYR A 309 3.33 7.56 -5.76
N TYR A 310 2.79 7.85 -4.58
CA TYR A 310 2.08 9.09 -4.27
C TYR A 310 2.96 10.33 -4.44
N PHE A 311 4.23 10.20 -4.10
CA PHE A 311 5.20 11.29 -4.21
C PHE A 311 5.70 11.36 -5.66
N ASN A 312 5.53 12.52 -6.28
CA ASN A 312 5.87 12.71 -7.70
C ASN A 312 5.15 11.72 -8.63
N TYR A 313 3.85 11.48 -8.36
CA TYR A 313 3.03 10.49 -9.05
C TYR A 313 3.11 10.64 -10.58
N PRO A 314 3.31 9.54 -11.32
CA PRO A 314 3.40 9.59 -12.76
C PRO A 314 2.06 9.99 -13.41
N PRO A 315 2.15 10.60 -14.57
CA PRO A 315 3.37 10.99 -15.24
C PRO A 315 3.91 12.32 -14.69
N GLY A 316 4.99 12.24 -13.90
CA GLY A 316 5.80 13.36 -13.47
C GLY A 316 5.03 14.62 -13.03
N ASN A 317 4.46 14.63 -11.84
CA ASN A 317 3.69 15.75 -11.26
C ASN A 317 2.45 16.21 -12.06
N ARG A 318 1.96 15.40 -12.99
CA ARG A 318 0.75 15.75 -13.76
C ARG A 318 -0.56 15.43 -13.02
N TRP A 319 -0.49 14.83 -11.85
CA TRP A 319 -1.66 14.53 -11.03
C TRP A 319 -1.86 15.64 -9.98
N PRO A 320 -2.78 16.57 -10.19
CA PRO A 320 -2.89 17.79 -9.35
C PRO A 320 -3.13 17.50 -7.87
N LEU A 321 -3.89 16.44 -7.57
CA LEU A 321 -4.17 16.05 -6.18
C LEU A 321 -2.91 15.59 -5.44
N ASN A 322 -1.98 14.93 -6.12
CA ASN A 322 -0.69 14.56 -5.54
C ASN A 322 0.11 15.81 -5.17
N SER A 323 0.32 16.71 -6.13
CA SER A 323 1.07 17.95 -5.90
C SER A 323 0.46 18.80 -4.78
N LEU A 324 -0.88 18.87 -4.73
CA LEU A 324 -1.58 19.61 -3.68
C LEU A 324 -1.38 18.94 -2.29
N PHE A 325 -1.50 17.62 -2.20
CA PHE A 325 -1.28 16.89 -0.96
C PHE A 325 0.16 17.05 -0.45
N VAL A 326 1.15 16.83 -1.33
CA VAL A 326 2.58 16.99 -0.97
C VAL A 326 2.84 18.42 -0.45
N LYS A 327 2.32 19.43 -1.14
CA LYS A 327 2.46 20.84 -0.71
C LYS A 327 1.87 21.07 0.67
N LYS A 328 0.61 20.68 0.90
CA LYS A 328 -0.09 20.88 2.18
C LYS A 328 0.59 20.14 3.32
N TYR A 329 0.99 18.89 3.08
CA TYR A 329 1.71 18.08 4.07
C TYR A 329 3.04 18.76 4.46
N PHE A 330 3.82 19.19 3.47
CA PHE A 330 5.08 19.89 3.70
C PHE A 330 4.89 21.23 4.40
N GLU A 331 3.88 22.01 4.03
CA GLU A 331 3.56 23.29 4.71
C GLU A 331 3.20 23.08 6.17
N ARG A 332 2.51 21.99 6.49
CA ARG A 332 2.05 21.67 7.84
C ARG A 332 3.17 21.08 8.72
N TRP A 333 3.94 20.14 8.20
CA TRP A 333 4.86 19.32 8.98
C TRP A 333 6.34 19.62 8.72
N LYS A 334 6.68 20.37 7.67
CA LYS A 334 8.05 20.68 7.22
C LYS A 334 8.86 19.43 6.83
N GLU A 335 8.17 18.40 6.44
CA GLU A 335 8.73 17.15 5.92
C GLU A 335 7.90 16.67 4.72
N TYR A 336 8.45 15.77 3.93
CA TYR A 336 7.73 15.18 2.80
C TYR A 336 6.88 13.99 3.25
N PRO A 337 5.70 13.79 2.64
CA PRO A 337 4.84 12.64 2.95
C PRO A 337 5.45 11.33 2.49
N ASN A 338 4.92 10.23 2.98
CA ASN A 338 5.12 8.88 2.46
C ASN A 338 3.79 8.19 2.18
N PHE A 339 3.80 6.93 1.71
CA PHE A 339 2.57 6.22 1.36
C PHE A 339 1.62 6.02 2.56
N GLN A 340 2.14 5.94 3.77
CA GLN A 340 1.33 5.84 4.99
C GLN A 340 0.54 7.12 5.25
N SER A 341 1.18 8.27 5.09
CA SER A 341 0.48 9.54 5.23
C SER A 341 -0.58 9.75 4.15
N GLU A 342 -0.30 9.34 2.91
CA GLU A 342 -1.29 9.37 1.83
C GLU A 342 -2.48 8.44 2.14
N GLY A 343 -2.20 7.22 2.57
CA GLY A 343 -3.23 6.24 2.90
C GLY A 343 -4.16 6.75 4.01
N ALA A 344 -3.59 7.23 5.11
CA ALA A 344 -4.37 7.75 6.22
C ALA A 344 -5.18 9.01 5.85
N TYR A 345 -4.61 9.89 5.04
CA TYR A 345 -5.31 11.06 4.50
C TYR A 345 -6.49 10.64 3.63
N THR A 346 -6.28 9.72 2.70
CA THR A 346 -7.29 9.24 1.76
C THR A 346 -8.42 8.49 2.46
N ALA A 347 -8.14 7.76 3.56
CA ALA A 347 -9.15 7.05 4.34
C ALA A 347 -10.27 7.97 4.85
N LEU A 348 -9.90 9.14 5.36
CA LEU A 348 -10.88 10.11 5.85
C LEU A 348 -11.73 10.71 4.70
N TYR A 349 -11.12 10.93 3.55
CA TYR A 349 -11.85 11.43 2.38
C TYR A 349 -12.76 10.38 1.75
N LEU A 350 -12.39 9.10 1.79
CA LEU A 350 -13.29 8.01 1.40
C LEU A 350 -14.52 7.95 2.30
N LEU A 351 -14.30 8.02 3.62
CA LEU A 351 -15.39 8.06 4.59
C LEU A 351 -16.27 9.31 4.38
N LYS A 352 -15.65 10.47 4.13
CA LYS A 352 -16.40 11.71 3.81
C LYS A 352 -17.26 11.53 2.57
N ALA A 353 -16.72 10.98 1.50
CA ALA A 353 -17.45 10.74 0.27
C ALA A 353 -18.63 9.77 0.47
N ALA A 354 -18.44 8.71 1.25
CA ALA A 354 -19.49 7.74 1.56
C ALA A 354 -20.63 8.38 2.38
N ILE A 355 -20.30 9.13 3.44
CA ILE A 355 -21.28 9.84 4.28
C ILE A 355 -22.07 10.87 3.45
N GLU A 356 -21.40 11.65 2.61
CA GLU A 356 -22.06 12.64 1.75
C GLU A 356 -22.99 12.01 0.72
N ARG A 357 -22.58 10.86 0.14
CA ARG A 357 -23.43 10.10 -0.79
C ARG A 357 -24.66 9.54 -0.08
N ALA A 358 -24.46 8.94 1.10
CA ALA A 358 -25.58 8.41 1.89
C ALA A 358 -26.58 9.51 2.28
N ASN A 359 -26.10 10.68 2.71
CA ASN A 359 -26.97 11.84 3.03
C ASN A 359 -27.74 12.35 1.81
N LYS A 360 -27.18 12.26 0.60
CA LYS A 360 -27.89 12.63 -0.63
C LYS A 360 -29.04 11.67 -0.95
N LEU A 361 -28.88 10.39 -0.63
CA LEU A 361 -29.91 9.35 -0.85
C LEU A 361 -31.00 9.41 0.21
N ALA A 362 -30.64 9.62 1.48
CA ALA A 362 -31.57 9.74 2.59
C ALA A 362 -31.19 10.91 3.50
N PRO A 363 -32.03 11.94 3.66
CA PRO A 363 -31.72 13.10 4.50
C PRO A 363 -31.47 12.74 5.96
N GLY A 364 -30.46 13.33 6.58
CA GLY A 364 -30.07 13.13 7.97
C GLY A 364 -28.65 12.55 8.09
N TRP A 365 -28.25 12.25 9.32
CA TRP A 365 -27.02 11.50 9.54
C TRP A 365 -27.25 10.04 9.14
N PRO A 366 -26.46 9.49 8.18
CA PRO A 366 -26.64 8.10 7.77
C PRO A 366 -26.21 7.14 8.89
N ASP A 367 -26.89 6.01 9.00
CA ASP A 367 -26.43 4.89 9.83
C ASP A 367 -25.23 4.17 9.21
N ASP A 368 -24.63 3.27 9.97
CA ASP A 368 -23.42 2.56 9.54
C ASP A 368 -23.64 1.72 8.29
N GLU A 369 -24.84 1.09 8.14
CA GLU A 369 -25.19 0.29 6.96
C GLU A 369 -25.27 1.15 5.69
N ALA A 370 -25.87 2.33 5.80
CA ALA A 370 -25.93 3.27 4.69
C ALA A 370 -24.53 3.77 4.28
N ILE A 371 -23.63 4.00 5.24
CA ILE A 371 -22.25 4.40 4.96
C ILE A 371 -21.47 3.25 4.30
N ILE A 372 -21.57 2.04 4.82
CA ILE A 372 -20.95 0.83 4.29
C ILE A 372 -21.37 0.60 2.85
N SER A 373 -22.68 0.67 2.57
CA SER A 373 -23.20 0.49 1.21
C SER A 373 -22.68 1.51 0.20
N GLN A 374 -22.25 2.69 0.68
CA GLN A 374 -21.61 3.71 -0.18
C GLN A 374 -20.09 3.56 -0.30
N LEU A 375 -19.45 2.82 0.61
CA LEU A 375 -18.05 2.43 0.49
C LEU A 375 -17.85 1.28 -0.50
N GLU A 376 -18.79 0.33 -0.53
CA GLU A 376 -18.77 -0.79 -1.47
C GLU A 376 -18.83 -0.30 -2.92
N GLY A 377 -17.84 -0.65 -3.73
CA GLY A 377 -17.71 -0.20 -5.11
C GLY A 377 -17.37 1.29 -5.28
N LEU A 378 -17.09 2.02 -4.20
CA LEU A 378 -16.70 3.42 -4.27
C LEU A 378 -15.44 3.58 -5.12
N SER A 379 -15.51 4.49 -6.07
CA SER A 379 -14.34 4.95 -6.83
C SER A 379 -14.20 6.46 -6.66
N MET A 380 -12.98 6.91 -6.34
CA MET A 380 -12.67 8.33 -6.25
C MET A 380 -11.22 8.62 -6.63
N ALA A 381 -10.96 9.87 -6.97
CA ALA A 381 -9.61 10.38 -7.15
C ALA A 381 -9.00 10.74 -5.77
N GLY A 382 -7.79 10.28 -5.52
CA GLY A 382 -6.99 10.63 -4.34
C GLY A 382 -5.60 11.14 -4.74
N PRO A 383 -4.73 11.47 -3.78
CA PRO A 383 -3.37 11.89 -4.07
C PRO A 383 -2.57 10.86 -4.88
N ALA A 384 -2.77 9.58 -4.63
CA ALA A 384 -2.10 8.49 -5.33
C ALA A 384 -2.87 7.96 -6.55
N GLY A 385 -3.66 8.78 -7.21
CA GLY A 385 -4.44 8.39 -8.38
C GLY A 385 -5.86 7.97 -8.03
N TYR A 386 -6.48 7.17 -8.91
CA TYR A 386 -7.80 6.62 -8.65
C TYR A 386 -7.71 5.45 -7.68
N ILE A 387 -8.63 5.44 -6.74
CA ILE A 387 -8.85 4.32 -5.82
C ILE A 387 -10.24 3.74 -6.09
N HIS A 388 -10.33 2.41 -6.11
CA HIS A 388 -11.58 1.67 -6.26
C HIS A 388 -11.68 0.61 -5.17
N ILE A 389 -12.74 0.65 -4.37
CA ILE A 389 -13.02 -0.37 -3.36
C ILE A 389 -13.81 -1.50 -4.01
N ARG A 390 -13.29 -2.70 -3.98
CA ARG A 390 -13.98 -3.90 -4.47
C ARG A 390 -15.19 -4.20 -3.58
N PRO A 391 -16.39 -4.42 -4.16
CA PRO A 391 -17.57 -4.73 -3.37
C PRO A 391 -17.58 -6.18 -2.83
N ASP A 392 -16.77 -7.09 -3.41
CA ASP A 392 -16.74 -8.50 -3.06
C ASP A 392 -15.84 -8.85 -1.85
N ASN A 393 -14.87 -8.00 -1.54
CA ASN A 393 -13.93 -8.23 -0.44
C ASN A 393 -13.45 -6.97 0.26
N HIS A 394 -13.99 -5.80 -0.06
CA HIS A 394 -13.67 -4.50 0.54
C HIS A 394 -12.19 -4.07 0.43
N GLN A 395 -11.42 -4.75 -0.42
CA GLN A 395 -10.06 -4.35 -0.76
C GLN A 395 -10.07 -3.20 -1.76
N ALA A 396 -9.40 -2.12 -1.45
CA ALA A 396 -9.20 -1.06 -2.43
C ALA A 396 -8.10 -1.43 -3.43
N TYR A 397 -8.29 -0.98 -4.65
CA TYR A 397 -7.35 -1.11 -5.76
C TYR A 397 -6.85 0.26 -6.18
N LYS A 398 -5.53 0.38 -6.25
CA LYS A 398 -4.78 1.46 -6.91
C LYS A 398 -3.84 0.80 -7.90
N ASP A 399 -3.36 1.51 -8.93
CA ASP A 399 -2.33 0.96 -9.80
C ASP A 399 -1.10 0.55 -8.98
N ALA A 400 -0.50 -0.58 -9.31
CA ALA A 400 0.74 -1.01 -8.69
C ALA A 400 1.92 -0.35 -9.40
N ILE A 401 2.84 0.23 -8.63
CA ILE A 401 3.98 0.98 -9.14
C ILE A 401 5.28 0.49 -8.52
N THR A 402 6.28 0.33 -9.39
CA THR A 402 7.67 0.07 -9.03
C THR A 402 8.57 0.79 -10.02
N GLY A 403 9.86 0.84 -9.78
CA GLY A 403 10.80 1.47 -10.70
C GLY A 403 12.21 1.46 -10.18
N PHE A 404 13.06 2.23 -10.83
CA PHE A 404 14.46 2.31 -10.47
C PHE A 404 14.74 3.54 -9.61
N SER A 405 15.55 3.37 -8.58
CA SER A 405 16.01 4.47 -7.75
C SER A 405 16.93 5.42 -8.51
N MET A 406 16.73 6.73 -8.32
CA MET A 406 17.62 7.76 -8.84
C MET A 406 17.75 8.95 -7.89
N ASN A 407 18.88 9.64 -7.93
CA ASN A 407 19.02 10.94 -7.30
C ASN A 407 18.23 12.00 -8.07
N SER A 408 17.55 12.86 -7.34
CA SER A 408 16.85 14.02 -7.90
C SER A 408 17.53 15.32 -7.46
N PRO A 409 17.63 16.34 -8.34
CA PRO A 409 18.04 17.66 -7.92
C PRO A 409 17.00 18.38 -7.04
N ASP A 410 15.72 18.00 -7.18
CA ASP A 410 14.59 18.67 -6.54
C ASP A 410 14.32 18.21 -5.10
N TYR A 411 14.90 17.05 -4.70
CA TYR A 411 14.65 16.44 -3.40
C TYR A 411 15.93 16.07 -2.66
N PRO A 412 15.95 16.13 -1.33
CA PRO A 412 17.12 15.74 -0.52
C PRO A 412 17.33 14.22 -0.44
N PHE A 413 16.47 13.44 -1.08
CA PHE A 413 16.46 11.98 -1.11
C PHE A 413 16.21 11.45 -2.52
N GLN A 414 16.39 10.15 -2.71
CA GLN A 414 16.12 9.50 -3.99
C GLN A 414 14.62 9.36 -4.28
N ILE A 415 14.28 9.41 -5.56
CA ILE A 415 12.95 9.14 -6.09
C ILE A 415 12.99 7.93 -7.03
N LEU A 416 11.83 7.44 -7.43
CA LEU A 416 11.75 6.54 -8.59
C LEU A 416 12.00 7.33 -9.87
N ASP A 417 12.84 6.77 -10.75
CA ASP A 417 13.12 7.35 -12.07
C ASP A 417 11.83 7.43 -12.90
N PRO A 418 11.32 8.65 -13.22
CA PRO A 418 10.08 8.80 -13.95
C PRO A 418 10.10 8.18 -15.35
N THR A 419 11.30 7.99 -15.93
CA THR A 419 11.46 7.41 -17.28
C THR A 419 11.46 5.87 -17.25
N ARG A 420 11.73 5.28 -16.08
CA ARG A 420 11.84 3.84 -15.86
C ARG A 420 10.84 3.32 -14.83
N MET A 421 9.84 4.13 -14.50
CA MET A 421 8.75 3.73 -13.62
C MET A 421 7.83 2.75 -14.36
N ILE A 422 7.50 1.66 -13.70
CA ILE A 422 6.66 0.58 -14.19
C ILE A 422 5.33 0.67 -13.47
N THR A 423 4.24 0.83 -14.21
CA THR A 423 2.88 0.88 -13.68
C THR A 423 2.08 -0.31 -14.22
N ILE A 424 1.36 -0.99 -13.35
CA ILE A 424 0.56 -2.16 -13.68
C ILE A 424 -0.84 -1.99 -13.07
N PRO A 425 -1.92 -2.13 -13.88
CA PRO A 425 -3.26 -2.19 -13.31
C PRO A 425 -3.37 -3.37 -12.34
N ILE A 426 -3.65 -3.08 -11.07
CA ILE A 426 -3.63 -4.10 -10.01
C ILE A 426 -4.56 -5.29 -10.31
N ARG A 427 -5.70 -5.06 -10.98
CA ARG A 427 -6.63 -6.11 -11.38
C ARG A 427 -6.04 -7.16 -12.33
N ASN A 428 -4.91 -6.85 -12.97
CA ASN A 428 -4.24 -7.75 -13.91
C ASN A 428 -3.17 -8.61 -13.23
N ILE A 429 -2.89 -8.37 -11.96
CA ILE A 429 -1.85 -9.04 -11.16
C ILE A 429 -2.35 -9.60 -9.83
N THR A 430 -3.65 -9.51 -9.58
CA THR A 430 -4.30 -10.07 -8.39
C THR A 430 -5.54 -10.88 -8.81
N ALA A 431 -5.94 -11.83 -7.97
CA ALA A 431 -7.10 -12.68 -8.25
C ALA A 431 -8.37 -11.87 -8.55
N PRO A 432 -9.14 -12.23 -9.58
CA PRO A 432 -10.39 -11.59 -9.91
C PRO A 432 -11.46 -11.86 -8.83
N PRO A 433 -12.55 -11.05 -8.79
CA PRO A 433 -13.71 -11.34 -7.96
C PRO A 433 -14.23 -12.76 -8.17
N GLY A 434 -14.64 -13.42 -7.08
CA GLY A 434 -15.16 -14.78 -7.10
C GLY A 434 -14.10 -15.89 -7.16
N TRP A 435 -12.80 -15.56 -7.21
CA TRP A 435 -11.76 -16.59 -7.09
C TRP A 435 -11.77 -17.19 -5.68
N PRO A 436 -11.55 -18.52 -5.52
CA PRO A 436 -11.53 -19.16 -4.23
C PRO A 436 -10.52 -18.54 -3.26
N LYS A 437 -10.97 -18.23 -2.04
CA LYS A 437 -10.16 -17.68 -0.96
C LYS A 437 -9.57 -18.81 -0.11
N GLY A 438 -8.45 -18.57 0.56
CA GLY A 438 -7.85 -19.57 1.46
C GLY A 438 -6.34 -19.44 1.64
N GLU A 439 -5.72 -20.59 1.90
CA GLU A 439 -4.27 -20.78 2.01
C GLU A 439 -3.89 -22.01 1.19
N PRO A 440 -3.07 -21.89 0.14
CA PRO A 440 -2.45 -20.67 -0.37
C PRO A 440 -3.46 -19.57 -0.74
N THR A 441 -2.98 -18.31 -0.78
CA THR A 441 -3.84 -17.13 -1.07
C THR A 441 -4.51 -17.20 -2.44
N SER A 442 -5.60 -16.47 -2.59
CA SER A 442 -6.35 -16.40 -3.85
C SER A 442 -5.47 -15.97 -5.04
N THR A 443 -4.63 -14.96 -4.87
CA THR A 443 -3.72 -14.50 -5.94
C THR A 443 -2.66 -15.53 -6.27
N TYR A 444 -2.11 -16.23 -5.28
CA TYR A 444 -1.16 -17.31 -5.51
C TYR A 444 -1.76 -18.42 -6.39
N THR A 445 -2.92 -18.95 -5.99
CA THR A 445 -3.59 -20.03 -6.71
C THR A 445 -4.09 -19.58 -8.09
N TRP A 446 -4.50 -18.32 -8.21
CA TRP A 446 -4.89 -17.75 -9.51
C TRP A 446 -3.72 -17.70 -10.48
N ILE A 447 -2.56 -17.20 -10.07
CA ILE A 447 -1.35 -17.19 -10.91
C ILE A 447 -0.92 -18.60 -11.24
N GLU A 448 -0.90 -19.50 -10.26
CA GLU A 448 -0.53 -20.90 -10.47
C GLU A 448 -1.38 -21.58 -11.54
N GLN A 449 -2.69 -21.35 -11.56
CA GLN A 449 -3.63 -22.04 -12.43
C GLN A 449 -3.80 -21.35 -13.78
N THR A 450 -3.62 -20.03 -13.88
CA THR A 450 -4.00 -19.28 -15.06
C THR A 450 -2.82 -18.67 -15.83
N TRP A 451 -1.72 -18.34 -15.14
CA TRP A 451 -0.60 -17.73 -15.86
C TRP A 451 0.18 -18.78 -16.67
N PRO A 452 0.43 -18.51 -17.97
CA PRO A 452 1.29 -19.37 -18.76
C PRO A 452 2.74 -19.29 -18.28
N LYS A 453 3.54 -20.33 -18.56
CA LYS A 453 4.99 -20.23 -18.45
C LYS A 453 5.53 -19.54 -19.70
N ALA A 454 6.18 -18.40 -19.53
CA ALA A 454 6.76 -17.67 -20.64
C ALA A 454 7.85 -18.51 -21.33
N SER A 455 7.88 -18.47 -22.64
CA SER A 455 9.03 -18.93 -23.43
C SER A 455 10.06 -17.81 -23.51
N GLY A 456 11.32 -18.14 -23.33
CA GLY A 456 12.46 -17.21 -23.29
C GLY A 456 12.62 -16.34 -24.54
#